data_0875f66a49fec61392d3b9b9f820b4bc
#
_entry.id   0875f66a49fec61392d3b9b9f820b4bc
#
_cell.length_a   1.000
_cell.length_b   1.000
_cell.length_c   1.000
_cell.angle_alpha   90.00
_cell.angle_beta   90.00
_cell.angle_gamma   90.00
#
_symmetry.space_group_name_H-M   'P 1'
#
loop_
_entity.id
_entity.type
_entity.pdbx_description
1 polymer ?
#
loop_
_entity_poly.entity_id
_entity_poly.type
_entity_poly.pdbx_seq_one_letter_code
_entity_poly.pdbx_strand_id
1 'polypeptide(L)'
;MDYAVNTYDLYRDIQQRTGGEIYIGVLGPVRTGKSTFIKRFMDEMVLPYMEDEHARMRAQDELPQSAGGKTITTTEPKFIPSEAAKVRLNDDVEVSVRLIDCVGYMIDGAAGHMEEDAERMVKTPWSEEEIPFTQAAEIGTDKVMQDHSTIGLVITTDGSIGELPRSNYLGAEEKTILALKKSGKPFLVLVNSQKPYSEETRQVAEEIGSKYDVAVLSVNCEQLKKEDIHRILEKILYEFPLTAVEFYFPKWMDMLPADHMVKQDLLKQIRELMNTYDKIRDVAGQPVQLQGDYVRSCKMDPIQLSSGIVQVQVGIDDKYYYEMLSEMLEEDVEDEYQLLHKLKELAGMKKEYTKVQDALTMVKIKGYGVVTPDREDIALEKPELIRHGNKFGVRIKASSPSIHMIRANIETEIAPIVGTEQQAQDLIRFIDQAEAQQGIWETNIFGKTVEQLVDDGITTKVASIGEESQLKLQDTMQKIVNDSNGGMVCIII
;
A
#
# COMPACT_ATOMS: atom_id res chain seq x y z
N MET A 1 1.37 13.85 22.36
CA MET A 1 2.36 12.94 22.97
C MET A 1 3.69 13.29 22.35
N ASP A 2 4.58 13.93 23.11
CA ASP A 2 5.95 14.17 22.64
C ASP A 2 6.68 12.82 22.65
N TYR A 3 6.77 12.20 21.49
CA TYR A 3 7.76 11.15 21.29
C TYR A 3 9.11 11.86 21.27
N ALA A 4 9.87 11.75 22.35
CA ALA A 4 11.26 12.15 22.35
C ALA A 4 11.97 11.30 21.28
N VAL A 5 12.13 11.84 20.09
CA VAL A 5 12.95 11.23 19.03
C VAL A 5 14.33 11.09 19.62
N ASN A 6 14.85 9.87 19.69
CA ASN A 6 16.20 9.63 20.16
C ASN A 6 17.15 10.39 19.23
N THR A 7 18.04 11.20 19.77
CA THR A 7 18.99 12.04 18.99
C THR A 7 19.76 11.22 17.95
N TYR A 8 19.98 9.93 18.22
CA TYR A 8 20.60 8.97 17.30
C TYR A 8 19.75 8.73 16.05
N ASP A 9 18.45 8.53 16.22
CA ASP A 9 17.53 8.27 15.10
C ASP A 9 17.38 9.51 14.22
N LEU A 10 17.34 10.71 14.80
CA LEU A 10 17.24 11.99 14.09
C LEU A 10 18.30 12.15 12.99
N TYR A 11 19.56 11.92 13.34
CA TYR A 11 20.66 12.10 12.37
C TYR A 11 20.66 11.05 11.26
N ARG A 12 20.30 9.82 11.59
CA ARG A 12 20.15 8.75 10.62
C ARG A 12 18.99 9.03 9.66
N ASP A 13 17.89 9.54 10.19
CA ASP A 13 16.72 9.89 9.38
C ASP A 13 17.06 11.02 8.40
N ILE A 14 17.76 12.08 8.86
CA ILE A 14 18.22 13.16 7.99
C ILE A 14 19.20 12.64 6.94
N GLN A 15 20.17 11.81 7.33
CA GLN A 15 21.13 11.20 6.42
C GLN A 15 20.41 10.45 5.29
N GLN A 16 19.43 9.63 5.62
CA GLN A 16 18.68 8.86 4.62
C GLN A 16 17.83 9.76 3.72
N ARG A 17 17.20 10.79 4.28
CA ARG A 17 16.40 11.75 3.52
C ARG A 17 17.19 12.62 2.56
N THR A 18 18.43 12.94 2.90
CA THR A 18 19.29 13.82 2.11
C THR A 18 20.37 13.08 1.31
N GLY A 19 20.38 11.74 1.37
CA GLY A 19 21.45 10.95 0.76
C GLY A 19 22.83 11.20 1.38
N GLY A 20 22.87 11.66 2.63
CA GLY A 20 24.09 12.00 3.34
C GLY A 20 24.60 13.43 3.07
N GLU A 21 23.93 14.23 2.26
CA GLU A 21 24.31 15.60 1.92
C GLU A 21 23.36 16.61 2.56
N ILE A 22 23.77 17.23 3.67
CA ILE A 22 22.98 18.23 4.40
C ILE A 22 23.44 19.64 3.95
N TYR A 23 22.87 20.11 2.84
CA TYR A 23 23.15 21.44 2.31
C TYR A 23 22.01 22.38 2.65
N ILE A 24 22.24 23.25 3.64
CA ILE A 24 21.23 24.16 4.18
C ILE A 24 21.35 25.54 3.55
N GLY A 25 20.39 25.92 2.71
CA GLY A 25 20.26 27.27 2.21
C GLY A 25 19.67 28.19 3.28
N VAL A 26 20.45 29.13 3.82
CA VAL A 26 19.98 30.08 4.83
C VAL A 26 19.55 31.37 4.13
N LEU A 27 18.25 31.61 4.14
CA LEU A 27 17.55 32.58 3.33
C LEU A 27 16.77 33.56 4.23
N GLY A 28 16.21 34.61 3.62
CA GLY A 28 15.36 35.54 4.36
C GLY A 28 15.78 37.00 4.14
N PRO A 29 15.05 37.94 4.72
CA PRO A 29 15.37 39.37 4.64
C PRO A 29 16.77 39.69 5.12
N VAL A 30 17.35 40.76 4.64
CA VAL A 30 18.64 41.25 5.17
C VAL A 30 18.52 41.61 6.66
N ARG A 31 19.62 41.44 7.43
CA ARG A 31 19.69 41.78 8.87
C ARG A 31 18.80 40.99 9.81
N THR A 32 18.33 39.82 9.44
CA THR A 32 17.53 38.94 10.31
C THR A 32 18.36 38.00 11.16
N GLY A 33 19.70 38.02 11.06
CA GLY A 33 20.59 37.16 11.84
C GLY A 33 21.03 35.88 11.12
N LYS A 34 20.95 35.80 9.79
CA LYS A 34 21.38 34.65 8.98
C LYS A 34 22.81 34.22 9.26
N SER A 35 23.76 35.15 9.11
CA SER A 35 25.19 34.87 9.37
C SER A 35 25.48 34.51 10.84
N THR A 36 24.71 35.06 11.78
CA THR A 36 24.82 34.67 13.20
C THR A 36 24.35 33.21 13.41
N PHE A 37 23.24 32.83 12.79
CA PHE A 37 22.74 31.45 12.80
C PHE A 37 23.80 30.50 12.22
N ILE A 38 24.33 30.82 11.04
CA ILE A 38 25.35 29.98 10.36
C ILE A 38 26.55 29.77 11.26
N LYS A 39 27.06 30.85 11.87
CA LYS A 39 28.20 30.75 12.77
C LYS A 39 27.89 29.84 13.95
N ARG A 40 26.75 30.02 14.62
CA ARG A 40 26.37 29.19 15.78
C ARG A 40 26.10 27.74 15.40
N PHE A 41 25.49 27.51 14.27
CA PHE A 41 25.28 26.16 13.77
C PHE A 41 26.62 25.43 13.51
N MET A 42 27.57 26.12 12.89
CA MET A 42 28.90 25.59 12.65
C MET A 42 29.64 25.30 13.95
N ASP A 43 29.60 26.25 14.90
CA ASP A 43 30.27 26.12 16.21
C ASP A 43 29.71 24.95 17.04
N GLU A 44 28.40 24.72 17.00
CA GLU A 44 27.74 23.72 17.87
C GLU A 44 27.63 22.34 17.23
N MET A 45 27.48 22.26 15.88
CA MET A 45 27.11 21.02 15.18
C MET A 45 28.10 20.54 14.14
N VAL A 46 29.01 21.35 13.65
CA VAL A 46 29.91 20.95 12.58
C VAL A 46 31.34 20.85 13.07
N LEU A 47 31.91 21.95 13.54
CA LEU A 47 33.32 22.01 13.94
C LEU A 47 33.72 20.98 15.02
N PRO A 48 32.91 20.73 16.07
CA PRO A 48 33.25 19.75 17.11
C PRO A 48 33.34 18.30 16.60
N TYR A 49 32.67 18.00 15.48
CA TYR A 49 32.53 16.64 14.93
C TYR A 49 33.35 16.42 13.65
N MET A 50 34.19 17.38 13.24
CA MET A 50 35.17 17.23 12.16
C MET A 50 36.38 16.53 12.67
N GLU A 51 36.76 15.39 12.07
CA GLU A 51 37.94 14.61 12.43
C GLU A 51 39.25 15.22 11.88
N ASP A 52 39.18 15.84 10.69
CA ASP A 52 40.37 16.49 10.07
C ASP A 52 40.58 17.89 10.68
N GLU A 53 41.66 18.02 11.42
CA GLU A 53 42.05 19.27 12.09
C GLU A 53 42.35 20.41 11.10
N HIS A 54 42.97 20.11 9.96
CA HIS A 54 43.25 21.12 8.94
C HIS A 54 41.97 21.60 8.23
N ALA A 55 41.07 20.68 7.93
CA ALA A 55 39.75 21.04 7.39
C ALA A 55 38.93 21.84 8.41
N ARG A 56 38.99 21.50 9.68
CA ARG A 56 38.32 22.22 10.77
C ARG A 56 38.82 23.65 10.93
N MET A 57 40.15 23.86 10.89
CA MET A 57 40.74 25.20 10.95
C MET A 57 40.33 26.06 9.76
N ARG A 58 40.37 25.50 8.53
CA ARG A 58 39.87 26.22 7.33
C ARG A 58 38.40 26.58 7.45
N ALA A 59 37.56 25.64 7.87
CA ALA A 59 36.14 25.89 8.08
C ALA A 59 35.88 26.98 9.12
N GLN A 60 36.72 27.06 10.16
CA GLN A 60 36.64 28.12 11.18
C GLN A 60 37.01 29.49 10.63
N ASP A 61 38.01 29.57 9.76
CA ASP A 61 38.43 30.82 9.10
C ASP A 61 37.42 31.33 8.09
N GLU A 62 36.60 30.42 7.50
CA GLU A 62 35.55 30.75 6.55
C GLU A 62 34.25 31.20 7.19
N LEU A 63 34.12 31.13 8.53
CA LEU A 63 32.91 31.58 9.25
C LEU A 63 32.62 33.06 8.98
N PRO A 64 31.32 33.42 8.86
CA PRO A 64 30.95 34.80 8.69
C PRO A 64 31.36 35.61 9.92
N GLN A 65 32.10 36.69 9.66
CA GLN A 65 32.38 37.65 10.72
C GLN A 65 31.12 38.46 10.99
N SER A 66 30.64 38.42 12.24
CA SER A 66 29.53 39.26 12.70
C SER A 66 30.01 40.72 12.73
N ALA A 67 30.06 41.36 11.57
CA ALA A 67 30.37 42.78 11.51
C ALA A 67 29.09 43.57 11.90
N GLY A 68 29.14 44.35 12.95
CA GLY A 68 28.16 45.39 13.23
C GLY A 68 28.11 46.50 12.19
N GLY A 69 28.56 46.20 10.95
CA GLY A 69 28.64 47.13 9.82
C GLY A 69 27.27 47.35 9.14
N LYS A 70 26.99 48.59 8.82
CA LYS A 70 25.74 49.03 8.21
C LYS A 70 25.66 48.69 6.70
N THR A 71 26.74 48.21 6.08
CA THR A 71 26.85 48.08 4.61
C THR A 71 26.90 46.63 4.19
N ILE A 72 26.04 46.22 3.25
CA ILE A 72 26.04 44.91 2.59
C ILE A 72 27.10 44.92 1.52
N THR A 73 28.07 44.00 1.57
CA THR A 73 29.29 44.05 0.73
C THR A 73 29.31 43.08 -0.43
N THR A 74 28.56 41.97 -0.38
CA THR A 74 28.61 40.94 -1.41
C THR A 74 27.22 40.56 -1.91
N THR A 75 27.12 40.22 -3.19
CA THR A 75 25.88 39.73 -3.85
C THR A 75 25.91 38.21 -4.08
N GLU A 76 27.09 37.61 -3.98
CA GLU A 76 27.27 36.18 -4.24
C GLU A 76 26.97 35.35 -3.01
N PRO A 77 26.31 34.19 -3.18
CA PRO A 77 26.13 33.20 -2.12
C PRO A 77 27.49 32.72 -1.64
N LYS A 78 27.66 32.62 -0.32
CA LYS A 78 28.87 32.11 0.29
C LYS A 78 28.62 30.71 0.83
N PHE A 79 29.41 29.74 0.35
CA PHE A 79 29.39 28.36 0.84
C PHE A 79 30.28 28.25 2.09
N ILE A 80 29.75 27.70 3.17
CA ILE A 80 30.39 27.63 4.49
C ILE A 80 30.25 26.21 5.06
N PRO A 81 31.35 25.43 5.13
CA PRO A 81 32.63 25.74 4.48
C PRO A 81 32.57 25.62 2.95
N SER A 82 33.54 26.14 2.26
CA SER A 82 33.63 26.09 0.79
C SER A 82 33.62 24.66 0.23
N GLU A 83 34.33 23.75 0.92
CA GLU A 83 34.20 22.29 0.73
C GLU A 83 33.31 21.72 1.84
N ALA A 84 32.34 20.85 1.48
CA ALA A 84 31.41 20.29 2.47
C ALA A 84 32.17 19.56 3.60
N ALA A 85 31.85 19.93 4.84
CA ALA A 85 32.46 19.35 6.02
C ALA A 85 31.94 17.91 6.22
N LYS A 86 32.86 16.96 6.29
CA LYS A 86 32.52 15.60 6.72
C LYS A 86 32.42 15.57 8.24
N VAL A 87 31.25 15.22 8.70
CA VAL A 87 30.89 15.22 10.12
C VAL A 87 30.46 13.82 10.50
N ARG A 88 31.14 13.25 11.51
CA ARG A 88 30.71 12.00 12.12
C ARG A 88 29.93 12.30 13.38
N LEU A 89 28.61 12.17 13.28
CA LEU A 89 27.69 12.47 14.38
C LEU A 89 27.63 11.31 15.40
N ASN A 90 27.81 10.07 14.90
CA ASN A 90 27.89 8.83 15.68
C ASN A 90 28.72 7.80 14.88
N ASP A 91 29.01 6.63 15.46
CA ASP A 91 29.82 5.59 14.83
C ASP A 91 29.29 5.13 13.45
N ASP A 92 27.96 5.20 13.23
CA ASP A 92 27.30 4.72 12.01
C ASP A 92 26.74 5.86 11.13
N VAL A 93 26.85 7.13 11.54
CA VAL A 93 26.27 8.27 10.82
C VAL A 93 27.33 9.28 10.44
N GLU A 94 27.74 9.26 9.18
CA GLU A 94 28.61 10.25 8.57
C GLU A 94 27.82 11.06 7.54
N VAL A 95 27.90 12.39 7.62
CA VAL A 95 27.19 13.30 6.72
C VAL A 95 28.14 14.39 6.21
N SER A 96 27.88 14.88 5.01
CA SER A 96 28.52 16.04 4.44
C SER A 96 27.67 17.27 4.69
N VAL A 97 28.14 18.21 5.51
CA VAL A 97 27.39 19.41 5.91
C VAL A 97 27.96 20.64 5.24
N ARG A 98 27.08 21.47 4.71
CA ARG A 98 27.42 22.78 4.15
C ARG A 98 26.26 23.73 4.38
N LEU A 99 26.55 24.94 4.88
CA LEU A 99 25.59 26.02 4.93
C LEU A 99 25.87 27.00 3.78
N ILE A 100 24.83 27.63 3.29
CA ILE A 100 24.94 28.57 2.19
C ILE A 100 24.35 29.90 2.65
N ASP A 101 25.22 30.88 2.84
CA ASP A 101 24.83 32.24 3.25
C ASP A 101 24.43 33.05 2.03
N CYS A 102 23.20 33.51 1.98
CA CYS A 102 22.67 34.37 0.94
C CYS A 102 22.52 35.80 1.47
N VAL A 103 22.67 36.76 0.59
CA VAL A 103 22.38 38.17 0.91
C VAL A 103 20.94 38.33 1.40
N GLY A 104 20.01 37.68 0.71
CA GLY A 104 18.58 37.78 0.99
C GLY A 104 17.92 38.98 0.29
N TYR A 105 16.60 38.98 0.41
CA TYR A 105 15.81 40.07 -0.17
C TYR A 105 15.96 41.38 0.61
N MET A 106 16.01 42.47 -0.12
CA MET A 106 16.14 43.80 0.47
C MET A 106 14.86 44.21 1.20
N ILE A 107 15.04 45.04 2.21
CA ILE A 107 13.95 45.59 3.05
C ILE A 107 13.99 47.11 3.02
N ASP A 108 12.84 47.71 3.26
CA ASP A 108 12.74 49.16 3.33
C ASP A 108 13.58 49.69 4.51
N GLY A 109 14.41 50.73 4.22
CA GLY A 109 15.29 51.31 5.20
C GLY A 109 16.64 50.58 5.41
N ALA A 110 16.95 49.53 4.64
CA ALA A 110 18.28 48.93 4.64
C ALA A 110 19.26 49.84 3.89
N ALA A 111 20.43 50.08 4.44
CA ALA A 111 21.50 50.83 3.79
C ALA A 111 22.46 49.85 3.04
N GLY A 112 23.06 50.34 1.90
CA GLY A 112 24.11 49.64 1.17
C GLY A 112 23.72 49.13 -0.23
N HIS A 113 22.47 49.33 -0.64
CA HIS A 113 22.01 49.06 -2.02
C HIS A 113 21.96 50.33 -2.88
N MET A 114 22.12 51.49 -2.28
CA MET A 114 22.13 52.81 -2.95
C MET A 114 23.54 53.38 -2.90
N GLU A 115 23.96 54.00 -4.00
CA GLU A 115 25.21 54.74 -4.15
C GLU A 115 24.87 56.05 -4.86
N GLU A 116 25.14 57.19 -4.22
CA GLU A 116 24.89 58.54 -4.75
C GLU A 116 23.46 58.75 -5.35
N ASP A 117 22.42 58.33 -4.60
CA ASP A 117 20.99 58.41 -4.97
C ASP A 117 20.55 57.46 -6.13
N ALA A 118 21.43 56.56 -6.61
CA ALA A 118 21.10 55.54 -7.59
C ALA A 118 21.28 54.13 -6.99
N GLU A 119 20.59 53.14 -7.55
CA GLU A 119 20.77 51.74 -7.14
C GLU A 119 22.18 51.26 -7.58
N ARG A 120 22.90 50.65 -6.65
CA ARG A 120 24.24 50.14 -6.90
C ARG A 120 24.21 49.05 -7.96
N MET A 121 25.04 49.20 -9.02
CA MET A 121 25.21 48.18 -10.06
C MET A 121 26.32 47.24 -9.69
N VAL A 122 26.14 45.93 -9.96
CA VAL A 122 27.10 44.88 -9.60
C VAL A 122 27.24 43.87 -10.74
N LYS A 123 28.47 43.32 -10.85
CA LYS A 123 28.75 42.16 -11.71
C LYS A 123 28.48 40.87 -10.95
N THR A 124 27.87 39.92 -11.61
CA THR A 124 27.61 38.61 -11.08
C THR A 124 28.09 37.50 -12.05
N PRO A 125 28.42 36.30 -11.57
CA PRO A 125 28.85 35.20 -12.44
C PRO A 125 27.77 34.73 -13.44
N TRP A 126 26.52 35.11 -13.25
CA TRP A 126 25.37 34.70 -14.06
C TRP A 126 24.79 35.82 -14.97
N SER A 127 25.45 36.98 -15.04
CA SER A 127 25.09 38.04 -15.96
C SER A 127 26.35 38.64 -16.60
N GLU A 128 26.34 38.76 -17.92
CA GLU A 128 27.46 39.41 -18.66
C GLU A 128 27.48 40.94 -18.47
N GLU A 129 26.31 41.53 -18.18
CA GLU A 129 26.15 42.94 -17.89
C GLU A 129 26.01 43.21 -16.39
N GLU A 130 26.35 44.42 -15.97
CA GLU A 130 26.10 44.87 -14.60
C GLU A 130 24.59 45.01 -14.40
N ILE A 131 24.09 44.42 -13.29
CA ILE A 131 22.70 44.42 -12.90
C ILE A 131 22.51 45.15 -11.57
N PRO A 132 21.31 45.66 -11.28
CA PRO A 132 21.02 46.25 -9.98
C PRO A 132 21.29 45.29 -8.83
N PHE A 133 21.83 45.81 -7.73
CA PHE A 133 22.16 45.01 -6.55
C PHE A 133 20.98 44.17 -6.05
N THR A 134 19.78 44.74 -6.01
CA THR A 134 18.57 44.06 -5.60
C THR A 134 18.26 42.87 -6.50
N GLN A 135 18.38 43.03 -7.81
CA GLN A 135 18.16 41.95 -8.76
C GLN A 135 19.24 40.84 -8.64
N ALA A 136 20.49 41.25 -8.44
CA ALA A 136 21.59 40.29 -8.21
C ALA A 136 21.37 39.45 -6.96
N ALA A 137 20.89 40.06 -5.88
CA ALA A 137 20.59 39.37 -4.61
C ALA A 137 19.39 38.42 -4.79
N GLU A 138 18.36 38.75 -5.54
CA GLU A 138 17.22 37.91 -5.87
C GLU A 138 17.68 36.69 -6.69
N ILE A 139 18.43 36.88 -7.80
CA ILE A 139 18.94 35.76 -8.62
C ILE A 139 19.86 34.83 -7.80
N GLY A 140 20.75 35.39 -6.99
CA GLY A 140 21.63 34.60 -6.13
C GLY A 140 20.84 33.76 -5.12
N THR A 141 19.80 34.32 -4.53
CA THR A 141 18.90 33.63 -3.60
C THR A 141 18.13 32.49 -4.29
N ASP A 142 17.58 32.75 -5.49
CA ASP A 142 16.87 31.75 -6.27
C ASP A 142 17.78 30.58 -6.69
N LYS A 143 19.02 30.86 -7.11
CA LYS A 143 20.00 29.83 -7.44
C LYS A 143 20.36 28.94 -6.24
N VAL A 144 20.57 29.52 -5.08
CA VAL A 144 20.81 28.74 -3.85
C VAL A 144 19.63 27.84 -3.55
N MET A 145 18.42 28.35 -3.68
CA MET A 145 17.22 27.54 -3.44
C MET A 145 17.09 26.38 -4.42
N GLN A 146 17.32 26.63 -5.72
CA GLN A 146 17.06 25.61 -6.75
C GLN A 146 18.22 24.63 -6.92
N ASP A 147 19.44 25.11 -6.97
CA ASP A 147 20.58 24.34 -7.45
C ASP A 147 21.50 23.80 -6.33
N HIS A 148 21.57 24.49 -5.18
CA HIS A 148 22.63 24.26 -4.22
C HIS A 148 22.20 23.76 -2.83
N SER A 149 20.92 23.85 -2.47
CA SER A 149 20.44 23.41 -1.16
C SER A 149 19.60 22.15 -1.24
N THR A 150 19.73 21.27 -0.25
CA THR A 150 18.82 20.13 -0.03
C THR A 150 17.67 20.52 0.90
N ILE A 151 17.93 21.52 1.78
CA ILE A 151 17.01 22.01 2.80
C ILE A 151 17.03 23.54 2.77
N GLY A 152 15.87 24.17 2.89
CA GLY A 152 15.73 25.61 3.05
C GLY A 152 15.52 26.00 4.50
N LEU A 153 16.13 27.12 4.92
CA LEU A 153 15.89 27.73 6.22
C LEU A 153 15.65 29.21 6.06
N VAL A 154 14.44 29.68 6.30
CA VAL A 154 14.10 31.11 6.25
C VAL A 154 14.30 31.73 7.63
N ILE A 155 15.15 32.72 7.74
CA ILE A 155 15.33 33.49 8.99
C ILE A 155 14.68 34.85 8.84
N THR A 156 13.64 35.09 9.62
CA THR A 156 12.96 36.38 9.79
C THR A 156 13.10 36.85 11.23
N THR A 157 12.46 37.94 11.61
CA THR A 157 12.51 38.49 12.97
C THR A 157 11.14 39.02 13.40
N ASP A 158 10.90 39.04 14.70
CA ASP A 158 9.78 39.75 15.32
C ASP A 158 9.97 41.27 15.45
N GLY A 159 11.12 41.78 14.99
CA GLY A 159 11.51 43.20 15.13
C GLY A 159 12.34 43.50 16.39
N SER A 160 12.59 42.52 17.25
CA SER A 160 13.44 42.69 18.43
C SER A 160 14.94 42.63 18.14
N ILE A 161 15.28 42.12 16.93
CA ILE A 161 16.65 42.02 16.43
C ILE A 161 16.89 43.14 15.44
N GLY A 162 17.84 44.01 15.70
CA GLY A 162 18.19 45.16 14.85
C GLY A 162 17.45 46.43 15.21
N GLU A 163 17.56 47.42 14.31
CA GLU A 163 17.03 48.78 14.54
C GLU A 163 15.70 49.05 13.79
N LEU A 164 15.27 48.11 12.92
CA LEU A 164 14.11 48.30 12.04
C LEU A 164 12.88 47.58 12.61
N PRO A 165 11.69 48.19 12.48
CA PRO A 165 10.45 47.56 12.96
C PRO A 165 10.06 46.36 12.10
N ARG A 166 9.28 45.43 12.66
CA ARG A 166 8.79 44.20 11.99
C ARG A 166 8.14 44.48 10.63
N SER A 167 7.41 45.59 10.48
CA SER A 167 6.72 45.96 9.25
C SER A 167 7.63 46.02 8.01
N ASN A 168 8.90 46.41 8.18
CA ASN A 168 9.85 46.56 7.08
C ASN A 168 10.30 45.17 6.51
N TYR A 169 10.15 44.11 7.27
CA TYR A 169 10.57 42.77 6.89
C TYR A 169 9.48 41.97 6.13
N LEU A 170 8.19 42.34 6.28
CA LEU A 170 7.05 41.57 5.79
C LEU A 170 7.11 41.27 4.27
N GLY A 171 7.43 42.26 3.44
CA GLY A 171 7.47 42.08 2.01
C GLY A 171 8.58 41.13 1.53
N ALA A 172 9.77 41.25 2.12
CA ALA A 172 10.90 40.38 1.82
C ALA A 172 10.71 38.98 2.39
N GLU A 173 10.09 38.85 3.56
CA GLU A 173 9.69 37.57 4.16
C GLU A 173 8.72 36.82 3.25
N GLU A 174 7.65 37.47 2.80
CA GLU A 174 6.66 36.89 1.89
C GLU A 174 7.29 36.40 0.59
N LYS A 175 8.13 37.22 -0.05
CA LYS A 175 8.86 36.83 -1.27
C LYS A 175 9.71 35.58 -1.05
N THR A 176 10.46 35.53 0.07
CA THR A 176 11.32 34.39 0.42
C THR A 176 10.51 33.10 0.59
N ILE A 177 9.42 33.17 1.37
CA ILE A 177 8.58 32.02 1.68
C ILE A 177 7.91 31.49 0.40
N LEU A 178 7.34 32.37 -0.42
CA LEU A 178 6.68 31.97 -1.67
C LEU A 178 7.66 31.37 -2.68
N ALA A 179 8.89 31.91 -2.78
CA ALA A 179 9.93 31.35 -3.63
C ALA A 179 10.34 29.92 -3.18
N LEU A 180 10.50 29.68 -1.89
CA LEU A 180 10.78 28.33 -1.34
C LEU A 180 9.61 27.38 -1.54
N LYS A 181 8.38 27.80 -1.32
CA LYS A 181 7.21 26.97 -1.65
C LYS A 181 7.21 26.51 -3.11
N LYS A 182 7.53 27.42 -4.03
CA LYS A 182 7.63 27.13 -5.47
C LYS A 182 8.74 26.12 -5.79
N SER A 183 9.83 26.09 -5.01
CA SER A 183 10.94 25.15 -5.23
C SER A 183 10.60 23.71 -4.90
N GLY A 184 9.55 23.46 -4.09
CA GLY A 184 9.14 22.13 -3.64
C GLY A 184 10.10 21.48 -2.63
N LYS A 185 11.16 22.18 -2.21
CA LYS A 185 12.11 21.65 -1.23
C LYS A 185 11.58 21.77 0.21
N PRO A 186 11.97 20.87 1.12
CA PRO A 186 11.62 21.00 2.53
C PRO A 186 12.26 22.25 3.12
N PHE A 187 11.50 23.04 3.86
CA PHE A 187 12.02 24.20 4.52
C PHE A 187 11.28 24.54 5.82
N LEU A 188 11.95 25.29 6.68
CA LEU A 188 11.44 25.77 7.94
C LEU A 188 11.63 27.28 8.04
N VAL A 189 10.69 27.98 8.67
CA VAL A 189 10.82 29.40 8.99
C VAL A 189 11.26 29.56 10.44
N LEU A 190 12.34 30.30 10.68
CA LEU A 190 12.82 30.70 12.00
C LEU A 190 12.49 32.16 12.27
N VAL A 191 11.78 32.43 13.33
CA VAL A 191 11.60 33.80 13.88
C VAL A 191 12.71 34.05 14.87
N ASN A 192 13.70 34.83 14.45
CA ASN A 192 14.80 35.25 15.32
C ASN A 192 14.34 36.35 16.25
N SER A 193 14.39 36.11 17.54
CA SER A 193 13.94 37.01 18.61
C SER A 193 14.90 37.05 19.81
N GLN A 194 15.00 38.21 20.46
CA GLN A 194 15.68 38.30 21.75
C GLN A 194 14.95 37.50 22.86
N LYS A 195 13.62 37.32 22.71
CA LYS A 195 12.78 36.62 23.68
C LYS A 195 11.91 35.59 22.95
N PRO A 196 12.48 34.47 22.47
CA PRO A 196 11.78 33.52 21.60
C PRO A 196 10.56 32.84 22.22
N TYR A 197 10.44 32.90 23.54
CA TYR A 197 9.32 32.32 24.28
C TYR A 197 8.28 33.36 24.75
N SER A 198 8.40 34.63 24.31
CA SER A 198 7.41 35.65 24.63
C SER A 198 6.11 35.45 23.85
N GLU A 199 5.01 35.97 24.37
CA GLU A 199 3.70 35.88 23.73
C GLU A 199 3.68 36.63 22.36
N GLU A 200 4.37 37.76 22.29
CA GLU A 200 4.48 38.56 21.06
C GLU A 200 5.18 37.78 19.97
N THR A 201 6.32 37.12 20.29
CA THR A 201 7.05 36.29 19.33
C THR A 201 6.23 35.07 18.87
N ARG A 202 5.46 34.46 19.82
CA ARG A 202 4.58 33.36 19.51
C ARG A 202 3.47 33.75 18.53
N GLN A 203 2.85 34.92 18.76
CA GLN A 203 1.84 35.45 17.83
C GLN A 203 2.39 35.65 16.43
N VAL A 204 3.60 36.24 16.30
CA VAL A 204 4.26 36.41 15.01
C VAL A 204 4.50 35.05 14.33
N ALA A 205 4.94 34.05 15.07
CA ALA A 205 5.16 32.70 14.53
C ALA A 205 3.85 32.04 14.07
N GLU A 206 2.76 32.19 14.84
CA GLU A 206 1.43 31.68 14.49
C GLU A 206 0.82 32.40 13.29
N GLU A 207 1.01 33.73 13.16
CA GLU A 207 0.59 34.50 11.98
C GLU A 207 1.28 34.02 10.71
N ILE A 208 2.61 33.84 10.75
CA ILE A 208 3.38 33.32 9.59
C ILE A 208 2.92 31.92 9.24
N GLY A 209 2.82 31.05 10.26
CA GLY A 209 2.41 29.66 10.07
C GLY A 209 1.04 29.53 9.42
N SER A 210 0.06 30.31 9.94
CA SER A 210 -1.32 30.30 9.42
C SER A 210 -1.45 30.96 8.05
N LYS A 211 -0.77 32.11 7.84
CA LYS A 211 -0.84 32.85 6.58
C LYS A 211 -0.26 32.08 5.40
N TYR A 212 0.85 31.41 5.63
CA TYR A 212 1.60 30.75 4.56
C TYR A 212 1.51 29.23 4.60
N ASP A 213 0.83 28.64 5.57
CA ASP A 213 0.80 27.18 5.79
C ASP A 213 2.22 26.59 5.76
N VAL A 214 3.06 27.01 6.70
CA VAL A 214 4.46 26.59 6.83
C VAL A 214 4.80 26.32 8.30
N ALA A 215 5.77 25.43 8.52
CA ALA A 215 6.29 25.23 9.87
C ALA A 215 7.14 26.42 10.30
N VAL A 216 6.90 26.90 11.52
CA VAL A 216 7.61 28.03 12.12
C VAL A 216 8.17 27.65 13.47
N LEU A 217 9.37 28.11 13.79
CA LEU A 217 9.99 27.96 15.09
C LEU A 217 10.63 29.28 15.53
N SER A 218 10.36 29.69 16.77
CA SER A 218 10.99 30.88 17.37
C SER A 218 12.30 30.50 18.06
N VAL A 219 13.37 31.21 17.77
CA VAL A 219 14.72 30.97 18.27
C VAL A 219 15.46 32.27 18.57
N ASN A 220 16.48 32.20 19.38
CA ASN A 220 17.49 33.27 19.50
C ASN A 220 18.78 32.79 18.82
N CYS A 221 19.06 33.30 17.62
CA CYS A 221 20.22 32.88 16.83
C CYS A 221 21.55 33.21 17.53
N GLU A 222 21.62 34.20 18.37
CA GLU A 222 22.84 34.56 19.13
C GLU A 222 23.12 33.56 20.26
N GLN A 223 22.06 33.03 20.88
CA GLN A 223 22.13 32.09 22.00
C GLN A 223 21.77 30.66 21.60
N LEU A 224 21.84 30.34 20.29
CA LEU A 224 21.48 29.05 19.75
C LEU A 224 22.36 27.95 20.37
N LYS A 225 21.73 26.88 20.85
CA LYS A 225 22.36 25.71 21.46
C LYS A 225 22.11 24.48 20.64
N LYS A 226 22.84 23.42 20.93
CA LYS A 226 22.69 22.11 20.26
C LYS A 226 21.26 21.59 20.31
N GLU A 227 20.55 21.74 21.43
CA GLU A 227 19.18 21.32 21.60
C GLU A 227 18.21 22.07 20.67
N ASP A 228 18.44 23.37 20.45
CA ASP A 228 17.64 24.18 19.52
C ASP A 228 17.86 23.71 18.08
N ILE A 229 19.09 23.38 17.72
CA ILE A 229 19.43 22.84 16.40
C ILE A 229 18.79 21.48 16.19
N HIS A 230 18.77 20.61 17.19
CA HIS A 230 18.06 19.33 17.10
C HIS A 230 16.56 19.53 16.82
N ARG A 231 15.91 20.47 17.53
CA ARG A 231 14.50 20.80 17.29
C ARG A 231 14.25 21.37 15.89
N ILE A 232 15.19 22.18 15.38
CA ILE A 232 15.13 22.68 13.99
C ILE A 232 15.19 21.52 13.01
N LEU A 233 16.17 20.62 13.15
CA LEU A 233 16.36 19.47 12.25
C LEU A 233 15.19 18.49 12.34
N GLU A 234 14.67 18.23 13.53
CA GLU A 234 13.47 17.42 13.73
C GLU A 234 12.25 18.02 13.01
N LYS A 235 12.00 19.32 13.20
CA LYS A 235 10.91 20.01 12.51
C LYS A 235 11.05 19.98 10.98
N ILE A 236 12.26 20.07 10.47
CA ILE A 236 12.54 19.99 9.04
C ILE A 236 12.19 18.60 8.50
N LEU A 237 12.43 17.50 9.25
CA LEU A 237 12.06 16.15 8.82
C LEU A 237 10.56 16.02 8.52
N TYR A 238 9.72 16.68 9.30
CA TYR A 238 8.27 16.71 9.05
C TYR A 238 7.87 17.51 7.80
N GLU A 239 8.74 18.37 7.28
CA GLU A 239 8.51 19.12 6.04
C GLU A 239 8.93 18.36 4.77
N PHE A 240 9.58 17.20 4.91
CA PHE A 240 9.87 16.34 3.77
C PHE A 240 8.58 15.75 3.19
N PRO A 241 8.57 15.47 1.86
CA PRO A 241 7.42 14.88 1.22
C PRO A 241 7.12 13.49 1.80
N LEU A 242 5.85 13.16 1.89
CA LEU A 242 5.36 11.82 2.17
C LEU A 242 5.67 10.93 0.96
N THR A 243 6.40 9.83 1.18
CA THR A 243 6.82 8.95 0.08
C THR A 243 5.73 7.94 -0.25
N ALA A 244 5.14 7.31 0.77
CA ALA A 244 4.09 6.32 0.61
C ALA A 244 3.24 6.19 1.87
N VAL A 245 1.99 5.79 1.69
CA VAL A 245 1.13 5.26 2.75
C VAL A 245 0.78 3.83 2.38
N GLU A 246 1.19 2.89 3.22
CA GLU A 246 0.96 1.46 3.01
C GLU A 246 -0.22 1.00 3.87
N PHE A 247 -1.28 0.52 3.23
CA PHE A 247 -2.46 -0.01 3.91
C PHE A 247 -2.39 -1.52 3.98
N TYR A 248 -2.50 -2.07 5.18
CA TYR A 248 -2.52 -3.51 5.43
C TYR A 248 -3.94 -3.94 5.81
N PHE A 249 -4.57 -4.69 4.90
CA PHE A 249 -5.88 -5.28 5.07
C PHE A 249 -5.79 -6.76 5.42
N PRO A 250 -6.85 -7.38 6.00
CA PRO A 250 -6.95 -8.81 6.14
C PRO A 250 -6.80 -9.52 4.79
N LYS A 251 -5.98 -10.56 4.71
CA LYS A 251 -5.64 -11.26 3.45
C LYS A 251 -6.85 -11.83 2.72
N TRP A 252 -7.91 -12.17 3.44
CA TRP A 252 -9.12 -12.70 2.82
C TRP A 252 -9.81 -11.69 1.87
N MET A 253 -9.58 -10.40 2.08
CA MET A 253 -10.10 -9.35 1.18
C MET A 253 -9.58 -9.45 -0.25
N ASP A 254 -8.44 -10.10 -0.47
CA ASP A 254 -7.92 -10.33 -1.83
C ASP A 254 -8.85 -11.23 -2.64
N MET A 255 -9.62 -12.09 -1.97
CA MET A 255 -10.59 -12.98 -2.59
C MET A 255 -11.90 -12.29 -3.01
N LEU A 256 -12.19 -11.10 -2.45
CA LEU A 256 -13.37 -10.33 -2.85
C LEU A 256 -13.24 -9.89 -4.32
N PRO A 257 -14.33 -9.91 -5.08
CA PRO A 257 -14.38 -9.34 -6.44
C PRO A 257 -13.91 -7.89 -6.46
N ALA A 258 -13.35 -7.46 -7.59
CA ALA A 258 -12.86 -6.08 -7.73
C ALA A 258 -13.97 -5.03 -7.61
N ASP A 259 -15.20 -5.40 -7.94
CA ASP A 259 -16.42 -4.57 -7.87
C ASP A 259 -17.15 -4.68 -6.53
N HIS A 260 -16.65 -5.46 -5.59
CA HIS A 260 -17.26 -5.59 -4.26
C HIS A 260 -17.36 -4.23 -3.56
N MET A 261 -18.54 -3.93 -2.99
CA MET A 261 -18.89 -2.64 -2.41
C MET A 261 -17.86 -2.14 -1.38
N VAL A 262 -17.47 -2.98 -0.43
CA VAL A 262 -16.49 -2.65 0.60
C VAL A 262 -15.14 -2.27 -0.01
N LYS A 263 -14.69 -3.03 -1.02
CA LYS A 263 -13.40 -2.80 -1.69
C LYS A 263 -13.39 -1.49 -2.47
N GLN A 264 -14.48 -1.19 -3.16
CA GLN A 264 -14.64 0.05 -3.93
C GLN A 264 -14.69 1.29 -3.03
N ASP A 265 -15.44 1.22 -1.93
CA ASP A 265 -15.55 2.34 -1.00
C ASP A 265 -14.22 2.62 -0.28
N LEU A 266 -13.50 1.58 0.19
CA LEU A 266 -12.17 1.73 0.76
C LEU A 266 -11.20 2.39 -0.22
N LEU A 267 -11.17 1.95 -1.49
CA LEU A 267 -10.32 2.53 -2.53
C LEU A 267 -10.67 4.00 -2.80
N LYS A 268 -11.94 4.35 -2.76
CA LYS A 268 -12.40 5.74 -2.90
C LYS A 268 -11.89 6.61 -1.75
N GLN A 269 -12.09 6.16 -0.51
CA GLN A 269 -11.62 6.88 0.69
C GLN A 269 -10.10 7.06 0.69
N ILE A 270 -9.34 6.01 0.34
CA ILE A 270 -7.88 6.08 0.24
C ILE A 270 -7.46 7.12 -0.81
N ARG A 271 -8.09 7.16 -1.97
CA ARG A 271 -7.78 8.17 -3.01
C ARG A 271 -8.06 9.59 -2.52
N GLU A 272 -9.17 9.81 -1.82
CA GLU A 272 -9.51 11.11 -1.25
C GLU A 272 -8.48 11.53 -0.19
N LEU A 273 -8.08 10.63 0.70
CA LEU A 273 -7.06 10.87 1.71
C LEU A 273 -5.69 11.20 1.09
N MET A 274 -5.27 10.44 0.06
CA MET A 274 -3.99 10.68 -0.61
C MET A 274 -3.91 12.03 -1.32
N ASN A 275 -5.03 12.65 -1.66
CA ASN A 275 -5.06 14.01 -2.21
C ASN A 275 -4.87 15.09 -1.13
N THR A 276 -4.94 14.74 0.15
CA THR A 276 -4.80 15.69 1.26
C THR A 276 -3.42 15.67 1.92
N TYR A 277 -2.61 14.65 1.67
CA TYR A 277 -1.31 14.47 2.30
C TYR A 277 -0.17 14.67 1.29
N ASP A 278 0.56 15.76 1.42
CA ASP A 278 1.77 16.03 0.63
C ASP A 278 3.05 15.81 1.45
N LYS A 279 3.01 16.14 2.74
CA LYS A 279 4.15 16.11 3.66
C LYS A 279 3.89 15.21 4.85
N ILE A 280 4.97 14.81 5.50
CA ILE A 280 4.90 13.99 6.73
C ILE A 280 4.09 14.72 7.82
N ARG A 281 4.22 16.06 7.95
CA ARG A 281 3.48 16.84 8.94
C ARG A 281 1.97 16.72 8.79
N ASP A 282 1.46 16.55 7.57
CA ASP A 282 0.03 16.49 7.29
C ASP A 282 -0.57 15.24 7.94
N VAL A 283 0.12 14.10 7.78
CA VAL A 283 -0.27 12.83 8.41
C VAL A 283 -0.08 12.88 9.93
N ALA A 284 0.98 13.53 10.42
CA ALA A 284 1.22 13.68 11.85
C ALA A 284 0.15 14.55 12.52
N GLY A 285 -0.35 15.58 11.84
CA GLY A 285 -1.41 16.49 12.29
C GLY A 285 -2.81 15.90 12.19
N GLN A 286 -3.07 15.11 11.14
CA GLN A 286 -4.33 14.43 10.90
C GLN A 286 -4.07 12.95 10.61
N PRO A 287 -4.10 12.08 11.63
CA PRO A 287 -3.88 10.65 11.43
C PRO A 287 -4.87 10.05 10.44
N VAL A 288 -4.38 9.11 9.61
CA VAL A 288 -5.19 8.39 8.63
C VAL A 288 -6.34 7.66 9.32
N GLN A 289 -7.56 7.94 8.90
CA GLN A 289 -8.77 7.27 9.37
C GLN A 289 -9.64 6.87 8.20
N LEU A 290 -10.01 5.60 8.15
CA LEU A 290 -11.01 5.07 7.23
C LEU A 290 -12.32 4.89 8.00
N GLN A 291 -13.44 5.18 7.34
CA GLN A 291 -14.78 5.14 7.92
C GLN A 291 -15.64 4.10 7.21
N GLY A 292 -16.69 3.65 7.87
CA GLY A 292 -17.65 2.68 7.34
C GLY A 292 -17.99 1.63 8.38
N ASP A 293 -19.21 1.07 8.30
CA ASP A 293 -19.68 0.03 9.21
C ASP A 293 -18.86 -1.26 9.15
N TYR A 294 -18.11 -1.43 8.07
CA TYR A 294 -17.19 -2.55 7.84
C TYR A 294 -15.81 -2.33 8.48
N VAL A 295 -15.42 -1.10 8.86
CA VAL A 295 -14.11 -0.82 9.48
C VAL A 295 -14.18 -1.02 10.97
N ARG A 296 -13.58 -2.11 11.47
CA ARG A 296 -13.49 -2.41 12.91
C ARG A 296 -12.39 -1.59 13.59
N SER A 297 -11.28 -1.37 12.91
CA SER A 297 -10.15 -0.62 13.46
C SER A 297 -9.30 -0.04 12.33
N CYS A 298 -8.74 1.16 12.58
CA CYS A 298 -7.75 1.78 11.73
C CYS A 298 -6.63 2.27 12.65
N LYS A 299 -5.44 1.67 12.57
CA LYS A 299 -4.30 1.99 13.42
C LYS A 299 -3.12 2.38 12.55
N MET A 300 -2.56 3.53 12.80
CA MET A 300 -1.36 4.01 12.16
C MET A 300 -0.15 3.63 13.02
N ASP A 301 0.84 3.00 12.41
CA ASP A 301 2.13 2.73 13.04
C ASP A 301 2.96 4.04 13.13
N PRO A 302 4.00 4.10 13.98
CA PRO A 302 4.89 5.25 14.03
C PRO A 302 5.45 5.60 12.65
N ILE A 303 5.44 6.90 12.32
CA ILE A 303 5.92 7.40 11.03
C ILE A 303 7.41 7.10 10.88
N GLN A 304 7.80 6.47 9.80
CA GLN A 304 9.20 6.26 9.46
C GLN A 304 9.78 7.53 8.82
N LEU A 305 10.34 8.42 9.64
CA LEU A 305 10.86 9.72 9.18
C LEU A 305 11.97 9.56 8.13
N SER A 306 12.82 8.54 8.26
CA SER A 306 13.92 8.22 7.34
C SER A 306 13.48 7.94 5.92
N SER A 307 12.40 7.17 5.74
CA SER A 307 11.87 6.78 4.43
C SER A 307 10.67 7.62 4.00
N GLY A 308 9.97 8.26 4.95
CA GLY A 308 8.70 8.94 4.71
C GLY A 308 7.55 8.00 4.41
N ILE A 309 7.61 6.79 4.95
CA ILE A 309 6.58 5.79 4.79
C ILE A 309 5.72 5.76 6.06
N VAL A 310 4.42 5.70 5.85
CA VAL A 310 3.43 5.52 6.91
C VAL A 310 2.73 4.20 6.68
N GLN A 311 2.64 3.36 7.73
CA GLN A 311 1.95 2.07 7.68
C GLN A 311 0.65 2.17 8.47
N VAL A 312 -0.43 1.69 7.86
CA VAL A 312 -1.78 1.74 8.42
C VAL A 312 -2.37 0.33 8.44
N GLN A 313 -2.64 -0.19 9.63
CA GLN A 313 -3.29 -1.47 9.85
C GLN A 313 -4.80 -1.27 9.89
N VAL A 314 -5.51 -1.87 8.94
CA VAL A 314 -6.96 -1.78 8.82
C VAL A 314 -7.59 -3.11 9.18
N GLY A 315 -8.36 -3.13 10.25
CA GLY A 315 -9.19 -4.26 10.64
C GLY A 315 -10.60 -4.12 10.06
N ILE A 316 -11.07 -5.14 9.39
CA ILE A 316 -12.44 -5.23 8.87
C ILE A 316 -13.28 -6.08 9.83
N ASP A 317 -14.56 -5.78 9.94
CA ASP A 317 -15.47 -6.54 10.79
C ASP A 317 -15.62 -7.99 10.30
N ASP A 318 -15.54 -8.93 11.22
CA ASP A 318 -15.57 -10.36 10.94
C ASP A 318 -16.86 -10.81 10.25
N LYS A 319 -17.94 -10.04 10.39
CA LYS A 319 -19.22 -10.28 9.70
C LYS A 319 -19.02 -10.38 8.18
N TYR A 320 -18.27 -9.47 7.58
CA TYR A 320 -18.00 -9.47 6.13
C TYR A 320 -17.14 -10.64 5.66
N TYR A 321 -16.30 -11.15 6.56
CA TYR A 321 -15.56 -12.39 6.30
C TYR A 321 -16.49 -13.59 6.20
N TYR A 322 -17.42 -13.72 7.14
CA TYR A 322 -18.38 -14.82 7.13
C TYR A 322 -19.44 -14.69 6.03
N GLU A 323 -19.87 -13.46 5.68
CA GLU A 323 -20.72 -13.22 4.51
C GLU A 323 -20.04 -13.72 3.22
N MET A 324 -18.77 -13.37 2.99
CA MET A 324 -18.00 -13.87 1.84
C MET A 324 -17.90 -15.41 1.83
N LEU A 325 -17.66 -16.02 2.99
CA LEU A 325 -17.59 -17.49 3.09
C LEU A 325 -18.95 -18.13 2.78
N SER A 326 -20.03 -17.52 3.26
CA SER A 326 -21.41 -18.01 3.00
C SER A 326 -21.74 -17.96 1.52
N GLU A 327 -21.37 -16.88 0.83
CA GLU A 327 -21.52 -16.77 -0.64
C GLU A 327 -20.69 -17.84 -1.39
N MET A 328 -19.46 -18.09 -0.95
CA MET A 328 -18.58 -19.10 -1.58
C MET A 328 -19.07 -20.53 -1.38
N LEU A 329 -19.67 -20.82 -0.23
CA LEU A 329 -20.14 -22.16 0.15
C LEU A 329 -21.58 -22.42 -0.26
N GLU A 330 -22.29 -21.35 -0.69
CA GLU A 330 -23.75 -21.36 -0.92
C GLU A 330 -24.53 -21.83 0.32
N GLU A 331 -23.97 -21.61 1.53
CA GLU A 331 -24.52 -22.00 2.82
C GLU A 331 -24.16 -20.95 3.88
N ASP A 332 -25.03 -20.74 4.85
CA ASP A 332 -24.83 -19.78 5.92
C ASP A 332 -23.70 -20.21 6.88
N VAL A 333 -22.71 -19.34 7.05
CA VAL A 333 -21.60 -19.46 8.00
C VAL A 333 -21.47 -18.15 8.76
N GLU A 334 -21.74 -18.16 10.07
CA GLU A 334 -21.78 -16.94 10.88
C GLU A 334 -20.59 -16.84 11.85
N ASP A 335 -19.94 -17.98 12.16
CA ASP A 335 -18.88 -18.06 13.15
C ASP A 335 -17.79 -19.10 12.81
N GLU A 336 -16.72 -19.09 13.60
CA GLU A 336 -15.59 -20.03 13.44
C GLU A 336 -16.02 -21.49 13.66
N TYR A 337 -16.97 -21.75 14.56
CA TYR A 337 -17.42 -23.11 14.83
C TYR A 337 -18.13 -23.71 13.61
N GLN A 338 -19.04 -22.94 13.01
CA GLN A 338 -19.74 -23.37 11.80
C GLN A 338 -18.76 -23.57 10.63
N LEU A 339 -17.79 -22.66 10.46
CA LEU A 339 -16.73 -22.82 9.46
C LEU A 339 -15.95 -24.11 9.64
N LEU A 340 -15.50 -24.41 10.86
CA LEU A 340 -14.74 -25.63 11.15
C LEU A 340 -15.60 -26.88 10.93
N HIS A 341 -16.90 -26.82 11.26
CA HIS A 341 -17.82 -27.91 10.99
C HIS A 341 -17.96 -28.18 9.49
N LYS A 342 -18.14 -27.13 8.69
CA LYS A 342 -18.22 -27.24 7.22
C LYS A 342 -16.93 -27.74 6.60
N LEU A 343 -15.78 -27.26 7.05
CA LEU A 343 -14.49 -27.77 6.60
C LEU A 343 -14.31 -29.26 6.88
N LYS A 344 -14.80 -29.74 8.05
CA LYS A 344 -14.76 -31.17 8.39
C LYS A 344 -15.68 -32.00 7.49
N GLU A 345 -16.88 -31.49 7.20
CA GLU A 345 -17.83 -32.12 6.28
C GLU A 345 -17.24 -32.22 4.87
N LEU A 346 -16.75 -31.09 4.33
CA LEU A 346 -16.12 -31.03 3.00
C LEU A 346 -14.87 -31.92 2.92
N ALA A 347 -14.08 -32.03 3.99
CA ALA A 347 -12.93 -32.95 4.05
C ALA A 347 -13.37 -34.40 3.97
N GLY A 348 -14.50 -34.77 4.61
CA GLY A 348 -15.12 -36.09 4.51
C GLY A 348 -15.60 -36.36 3.07
N MET A 349 -16.36 -35.46 2.50
CA MET A 349 -16.83 -35.56 1.11
C MET A 349 -15.68 -35.65 0.11
N LYS A 350 -14.63 -34.86 0.27
CA LYS A 350 -13.43 -34.92 -0.57
C LYS A 350 -12.76 -36.29 -0.50
N LYS A 351 -12.67 -36.90 0.70
CA LYS A 351 -12.06 -38.21 0.88
C LYS A 351 -12.86 -39.30 0.09
N GLU A 352 -14.19 -39.25 0.17
CA GLU A 352 -15.04 -40.20 -0.56
C GLU A 352 -15.01 -39.94 -2.08
N TYR A 353 -15.06 -38.64 -2.48
CA TYR A 353 -14.95 -38.27 -3.90
C TYR A 353 -13.62 -38.71 -4.52
N THR A 354 -12.50 -38.55 -3.78
CA THR A 354 -11.17 -38.96 -4.29
C THR A 354 -11.10 -40.43 -4.59
N LYS A 355 -11.82 -41.31 -3.85
CA LYS A 355 -11.88 -42.76 -4.11
C LYS A 355 -12.53 -43.08 -5.47
N VAL A 356 -13.52 -42.30 -5.85
CA VAL A 356 -14.32 -42.55 -7.06
C VAL A 356 -13.92 -41.70 -8.27
N GLN A 357 -13.12 -40.65 -8.09
CA GLN A 357 -12.78 -39.64 -9.09
C GLN A 357 -12.21 -40.25 -10.39
N ASP A 358 -11.26 -41.19 -10.24
CA ASP A 358 -10.61 -41.81 -11.40
C ASP A 358 -11.61 -42.72 -12.17
N ALA A 359 -12.43 -43.50 -11.44
CA ALA A 359 -13.47 -44.31 -12.04
C ALA A 359 -14.50 -43.45 -12.77
N LEU A 360 -14.95 -42.37 -12.17
CA LEU A 360 -15.89 -41.39 -12.76
C LEU A 360 -15.31 -40.75 -14.04
N THR A 361 -14.05 -40.40 -14.03
CA THR A 361 -13.34 -39.85 -15.20
C THR A 361 -13.30 -40.88 -16.33
N MET A 362 -13.00 -42.16 -16.02
CA MET A 362 -13.00 -43.23 -17.00
C MET A 362 -14.40 -43.51 -17.58
N VAL A 363 -15.44 -43.43 -16.73
CA VAL A 363 -16.84 -43.55 -17.22
C VAL A 363 -17.18 -42.42 -18.20
N LYS A 364 -16.78 -41.17 -17.91
CA LYS A 364 -17.03 -40.05 -18.82
C LYS A 364 -16.35 -40.25 -20.20
N ILE A 365 -15.13 -40.79 -20.20
CA ILE A 365 -14.31 -40.93 -21.40
C ILE A 365 -14.63 -42.20 -22.16
N LYS A 366 -14.72 -43.36 -21.45
CA LYS A 366 -14.81 -44.69 -22.07
C LYS A 366 -16.17 -45.37 -21.85
N GLY A 367 -17.06 -44.78 -21.09
CA GLY A 367 -18.35 -45.37 -20.71
C GLY A 367 -18.27 -46.42 -19.60
N TYR A 368 -17.09 -46.71 -19.04
CA TYR A 368 -16.90 -47.68 -17.98
C TYR A 368 -15.73 -47.30 -17.08
N GLY A 369 -15.93 -47.41 -15.78
CA GLY A 369 -14.92 -47.14 -14.75
C GLY A 369 -15.05 -48.09 -13.57
N VAL A 370 -13.94 -48.37 -12.89
CA VAL A 370 -13.88 -49.28 -11.72
C VAL A 370 -13.20 -48.57 -10.57
N VAL A 371 -13.83 -48.57 -9.44
CA VAL A 371 -13.22 -48.20 -8.17
C VAL A 371 -12.56 -49.46 -7.58
N THR A 372 -11.25 -49.41 -7.48
CA THR A 372 -10.49 -50.49 -6.89
C THR A 372 -10.63 -50.41 -5.33
N PRO A 373 -10.72 -51.58 -4.66
CA PRO A 373 -10.85 -51.61 -3.22
C PRO A 373 -9.59 -51.08 -2.50
N ASP A 374 -9.80 -50.43 -1.39
CA ASP A 374 -8.73 -50.03 -0.48
C ASP A 374 -8.21 -51.29 0.27
N ARG A 375 -7.00 -51.20 0.82
CA ARG A 375 -6.38 -52.31 1.58
C ARG A 375 -7.24 -52.75 2.75
N GLU A 376 -8.01 -51.86 3.34
CA GLU A 376 -8.89 -52.11 4.47
C GLU A 376 -10.12 -52.98 4.10
N ASP A 377 -10.53 -52.91 2.82
CA ASP A 377 -11.66 -53.67 2.27
C ASP A 377 -11.27 -55.09 1.82
N ILE A 378 -9.97 -55.44 1.87
CA ILE A 378 -9.47 -56.71 1.41
C ILE A 378 -9.50 -57.74 2.57
N ALA A 379 -10.36 -58.69 2.49
CA ALA A 379 -10.40 -59.84 3.41
C ALA A 379 -9.46 -60.94 2.93
N LEU A 380 -8.50 -61.33 3.77
CA LEU A 380 -7.58 -62.45 3.48
C LEU A 380 -8.06 -63.70 4.19
N GLU A 381 -8.20 -64.79 3.41
CA GLU A 381 -8.43 -66.13 3.99
C GLU A 381 -7.13 -66.72 4.56
N LYS A 382 -7.27 -67.69 5.45
CA LYS A 382 -6.10 -68.40 6.00
C LYS A 382 -5.34 -69.11 4.84
N PRO A 383 -4.00 -69.04 4.84
CA PRO A 383 -3.20 -69.73 3.87
C PRO A 383 -3.42 -71.26 3.89
N GLU A 384 -3.66 -71.84 2.72
CA GLU A 384 -3.86 -73.29 2.58
C GLU A 384 -2.66 -73.92 1.85
N LEU A 385 -2.27 -75.13 2.32
CA LEU A 385 -1.26 -75.90 1.60
C LEU A 385 -1.85 -76.50 0.33
N ILE A 386 -1.24 -76.29 -0.82
CA ILE A 386 -1.63 -76.91 -2.06
C ILE A 386 -0.53 -77.84 -2.61
N ARG A 387 -0.93 -78.90 -3.25
CA ARG A 387 0.00 -79.85 -3.92
C ARG A 387 -0.15 -79.73 -5.42
N HIS A 388 0.96 -79.52 -6.09
CA HIS A 388 0.99 -79.51 -7.58
C HIS A 388 2.03 -80.53 -8.07
N GLY A 389 1.56 -81.70 -8.44
CA GLY A 389 2.42 -82.84 -8.71
C GLY A 389 3.26 -83.28 -7.52
N ASN A 390 4.60 -83.20 -7.63
CA ASN A 390 5.52 -83.55 -6.51
C ASN A 390 5.98 -82.28 -5.72
N LYS A 391 5.40 -81.12 -5.94
CA LYS A 391 5.77 -79.88 -5.27
C LYS A 391 4.60 -79.42 -4.39
N PHE A 392 4.94 -78.77 -3.28
CA PHE A 392 3.98 -78.13 -2.36
C PHE A 392 4.08 -76.62 -2.52
N GLY A 393 2.96 -75.93 -2.48
CA GLY A 393 2.83 -74.50 -2.49
C GLY A 393 1.86 -73.99 -1.43
N VAL A 394 1.78 -72.69 -1.25
CA VAL A 394 0.82 -72.05 -0.37
C VAL A 394 -0.16 -71.25 -1.21
N ARG A 395 -1.45 -71.49 -1.00
CA ARG A 395 -2.52 -70.69 -1.64
C ARG A 395 -2.99 -69.65 -0.64
N ILE A 396 -2.99 -68.39 -1.06
CA ILE A 396 -3.58 -67.28 -0.31
C ILE A 396 -4.76 -66.78 -1.16
N LYS A 397 -5.94 -66.81 -0.56
CA LYS A 397 -7.14 -66.22 -1.18
C LYS A 397 -7.43 -64.86 -0.54
N ALA A 398 -7.79 -63.90 -1.37
CA ALA A 398 -8.27 -62.60 -0.95
C ALA A 398 -9.61 -62.32 -1.64
N SER A 399 -10.52 -61.70 -0.91
CA SER A 399 -11.78 -61.18 -1.46
C SER A 399 -11.96 -59.74 -1.08
N SER A 400 -12.47 -58.93 -1.99
CA SER A 400 -12.76 -57.50 -1.75
C SER A 400 -13.89 -57.04 -2.65
N PRO A 401 -14.74 -56.10 -2.22
CA PRO A 401 -15.73 -55.48 -3.06
C PRO A 401 -15.06 -54.56 -4.09
N SER A 402 -15.59 -54.48 -5.29
CA SER A 402 -15.25 -53.41 -6.27
C SER A 402 -16.53 -52.73 -6.70
N ILE A 403 -16.43 -51.41 -7.03
CA ILE A 403 -17.58 -50.67 -7.57
C ILE A 403 -17.35 -50.48 -9.07
N HIS A 404 -18.35 -50.87 -9.84
CA HIS A 404 -18.34 -50.73 -11.29
C HIS A 404 -19.35 -49.64 -11.73
N MET A 405 -18.89 -48.64 -12.45
CA MET A 405 -19.70 -47.57 -12.98
C MET A 405 -19.83 -47.71 -14.49
N ILE A 406 -21.06 -47.66 -15.00
CA ILE A 406 -21.36 -47.83 -16.40
C ILE A 406 -22.19 -46.65 -16.91
N ARG A 407 -21.80 -46.08 -18.03
CA ARG A 407 -22.58 -45.04 -18.71
C ARG A 407 -23.50 -45.70 -19.72
N ALA A 408 -24.82 -45.56 -19.52
CA ALA A 408 -25.83 -46.04 -20.45
C ALA A 408 -26.62 -44.86 -21.01
N ASN A 409 -27.01 -44.91 -22.26
CA ASN A 409 -27.90 -43.94 -22.86
C ASN A 409 -29.35 -44.37 -22.57
N ILE A 410 -30.14 -43.41 -22.07
CA ILE A 410 -31.56 -43.60 -21.82
C ILE A 410 -32.34 -42.86 -22.92
N GLU A 411 -33.24 -43.54 -23.58
CA GLU A 411 -34.13 -42.97 -24.55
C GLU A 411 -35.55 -42.92 -23.94
N THR A 412 -36.18 -41.77 -23.97
CA THR A 412 -37.57 -41.60 -23.52
C THR A 412 -38.41 -41.02 -24.68
N GLU A 413 -39.61 -41.49 -24.82
CA GLU A 413 -40.56 -41.00 -25.80
C GLU A 413 -41.75 -40.36 -25.05
N ILE A 414 -42.05 -39.13 -25.39
CA ILE A 414 -43.17 -38.37 -24.88
C ILE A 414 -44.19 -38.25 -25.97
N ALA A 415 -45.29 -39.02 -25.88
CA ALA A 415 -46.34 -39.02 -26.86
C ALA A 415 -47.68 -38.51 -26.23
N PRO A 416 -47.84 -37.21 -26.07
CA PRO A 416 -49.13 -36.65 -25.55
C PRO A 416 -50.24 -36.93 -26.58
N ILE A 417 -51.31 -37.58 -26.13
CA ILE A 417 -52.44 -37.93 -26.99
C ILE A 417 -53.38 -36.69 -27.08
N VAL A 418 -53.55 -36.16 -28.29
CA VAL A 418 -54.48 -35.09 -28.64
C VAL A 418 -55.61 -35.67 -29.49
N GLY A 419 -56.82 -35.18 -29.39
CA GLY A 419 -57.99 -35.85 -29.92
C GLY A 419 -58.08 -36.04 -31.43
N THR A 420 -57.70 -35.08 -32.28
CA THR A 420 -57.81 -35.17 -33.75
C THR A 420 -56.47 -34.89 -34.42
N GLU A 421 -56.29 -35.39 -35.65
CA GLU A 421 -55.09 -35.16 -36.46
C GLU A 421 -54.77 -33.66 -36.60
N GLN A 422 -55.81 -32.83 -36.74
CA GLN A 422 -55.63 -31.39 -36.89
C GLN A 422 -55.10 -30.74 -35.60
N GLN A 423 -55.59 -31.19 -34.43
CA GLN A 423 -55.08 -30.73 -33.12
C GLN A 423 -53.63 -31.18 -32.90
N ALA A 424 -53.25 -32.34 -33.37
CA ALA A 424 -51.84 -32.80 -33.32
C ALA A 424 -50.93 -31.93 -34.20
N GLN A 425 -51.40 -31.58 -35.40
CA GLN A 425 -50.65 -30.69 -36.30
C GLN A 425 -50.53 -29.26 -35.72
N ASP A 426 -51.55 -28.76 -35.08
CA ASP A 426 -51.54 -27.45 -34.42
C ASP A 426 -50.60 -27.44 -33.19
N LEU A 427 -50.53 -28.54 -32.46
CA LEU A 427 -49.58 -28.71 -31.36
C LEU A 427 -48.13 -28.73 -31.87
N ILE A 428 -47.83 -29.42 -32.95
CA ILE A 428 -46.51 -29.43 -33.58
C ILE A 428 -46.13 -28.02 -34.00
N ARG A 429 -47.02 -27.27 -34.67
CA ARG A 429 -46.76 -25.88 -35.06
C ARG A 429 -46.53 -24.98 -33.88
N PHE A 430 -47.28 -25.19 -32.76
CA PHE A 430 -47.10 -24.45 -31.53
C PHE A 430 -45.70 -24.69 -30.91
N ILE A 431 -45.25 -25.96 -30.90
CA ILE A 431 -43.89 -26.30 -30.39
C ILE A 431 -42.82 -25.69 -31.30
N ASP A 432 -42.95 -25.80 -32.65
CA ASP A 432 -41.98 -25.21 -33.60
C ASP A 432 -41.91 -23.68 -33.47
N GLN A 433 -43.04 -23.00 -33.23
CA GLN A 433 -43.05 -21.55 -33.00
C GLN A 433 -42.45 -21.15 -31.67
N ALA A 434 -42.69 -21.94 -30.62
CA ALA A 434 -42.13 -21.70 -29.29
C ALA A 434 -40.61 -21.94 -29.26
N GLU A 435 -40.10 -22.93 -30.00
CA GLU A 435 -38.66 -23.16 -30.19
C GLU A 435 -37.95 -21.93 -30.75
N ALA A 436 -38.60 -21.21 -31.69
CA ALA A 436 -38.05 -20.00 -32.30
C ALA A 436 -38.06 -18.75 -31.36
N GLN A 437 -38.89 -18.73 -30.31
CA GLN A 437 -39.09 -17.56 -29.44
C GLN A 437 -38.53 -17.72 -28.04
N GLN A 438 -38.69 -18.85 -27.37
CA GLN A 438 -38.36 -19.09 -25.96
C GLN A 438 -37.48 -20.30 -25.69
N GLY A 439 -37.32 -21.15 -26.73
CA GLY A 439 -36.67 -22.44 -26.58
C GLY A 439 -37.66 -23.60 -26.30
N ILE A 440 -37.38 -24.81 -26.80
CA ILE A 440 -38.26 -25.96 -26.68
C ILE A 440 -38.51 -26.41 -25.23
N TRP A 441 -37.51 -26.26 -24.37
CA TRP A 441 -37.52 -26.79 -23.00
C TRP A 441 -38.55 -26.06 -22.09
N GLU A 442 -38.76 -24.77 -22.29
CA GLU A 442 -39.69 -23.95 -21.53
C GLU A 442 -41.13 -23.98 -22.06
N THR A 443 -41.33 -24.62 -23.22
CA THR A 443 -42.66 -24.72 -23.85
C THR A 443 -43.57 -25.54 -22.97
N ASN A 444 -44.76 -24.98 -22.62
CA ASN A 444 -45.75 -25.65 -21.80
C ASN A 444 -46.68 -26.51 -22.67
N ILE A 445 -46.78 -27.80 -22.40
CA ILE A 445 -47.64 -28.76 -23.03
C ILE A 445 -48.56 -29.38 -21.95
N PHE A 446 -49.85 -29.08 -21.98
CA PHE A 446 -50.85 -29.58 -21.04
C PHE A 446 -50.51 -29.33 -19.55
N GLY A 447 -49.95 -28.17 -19.26
CA GLY A 447 -49.73 -27.75 -17.85
C GLY A 447 -48.35 -28.17 -17.31
N LYS A 448 -47.50 -28.82 -18.09
CA LYS A 448 -46.11 -29.13 -17.77
C LYS A 448 -45.20 -28.59 -18.87
N THR A 449 -43.98 -28.17 -18.52
CA THR A 449 -42.97 -27.84 -19.54
C THR A 449 -42.45 -29.10 -20.21
N VAL A 450 -41.90 -28.97 -21.42
CA VAL A 450 -41.21 -30.08 -22.10
C VAL A 450 -40.09 -30.65 -21.23
N GLU A 451 -39.35 -29.79 -20.53
CA GLU A 451 -38.33 -30.19 -19.57
C GLU A 451 -38.90 -31.14 -18.50
N GLN A 452 -39.99 -30.71 -17.84
CA GLN A 452 -40.64 -31.56 -16.83
C GLN A 452 -41.16 -32.88 -17.36
N LEU A 453 -41.69 -32.90 -18.57
CA LEU A 453 -42.17 -34.14 -19.20
C LEU A 453 -41.01 -35.10 -19.55
N VAL A 454 -39.89 -34.55 -20.03
CA VAL A 454 -38.72 -35.35 -20.34
C VAL A 454 -38.07 -35.90 -19.05
N ASP A 455 -37.98 -35.09 -18.02
CA ASP A 455 -37.42 -35.48 -16.72
C ASP A 455 -38.26 -36.57 -16.06
N ASP A 456 -39.61 -36.41 -16.03
CA ASP A 456 -40.52 -37.45 -15.57
C ASP A 456 -40.35 -38.76 -16.33
N GLY A 457 -40.22 -38.66 -17.65
CA GLY A 457 -40.02 -39.85 -18.51
C GLY A 457 -38.71 -40.57 -18.27
N ILE A 458 -37.61 -39.85 -18.12
CA ILE A 458 -36.29 -40.39 -17.78
C ILE A 458 -36.30 -41.00 -16.39
N THR A 459 -36.82 -40.28 -15.41
CA THR A 459 -36.92 -40.77 -14.02
C THR A 459 -37.75 -42.04 -13.92
N THR A 460 -38.86 -42.11 -14.62
CA THR A 460 -39.68 -43.32 -14.67
C THR A 460 -38.93 -44.52 -15.26
N LYS A 461 -38.18 -44.32 -16.34
CA LYS A 461 -37.36 -45.39 -16.96
C LYS A 461 -36.23 -45.85 -16.05
N VAL A 462 -35.53 -44.92 -15.38
CA VAL A 462 -34.50 -45.29 -14.41
C VAL A 462 -35.09 -46.11 -13.24
N ALA A 463 -36.22 -45.62 -12.73
CA ALA A 463 -36.94 -46.31 -11.62
C ALA A 463 -37.51 -47.69 -12.04
N SER A 464 -37.75 -47.92 -13.33
CA SER A 464 -38.32 -49.19 -13.81
C SER A 464 -37.32 -50.38 -13.76
N ILE A 465 -36.03 -50.13 -13.51
CA ILE A 465 -35.04 -51.18 -13.25
C ILE A 465 -35.28 -51.69 -11.81
N GLY A 466 -36.15 -52.72 -11.71
CA GLY A 466 -36.50 -53.30 -10.42
C GLY A 466 -35.34 -54.02 -9.71
N GLU A 467 -35.49 -54.26 -8.41
CA GLU A 467 -34.46 -54.90 -7.56
C GLU A 467 -33.94 -56.25 -8.15
N GLU A 468 -34.84 -57.04 -8.73
CA GLU A 468 -34.47 -58.33 -9.33
C GLU A 468 -33.51 -58.13 -10.52
N SER A 469 -33.72 -57.15 -11.37
CA SER A 469 -32.85 -56.82 -12.48
C SER A 469 -31.48 -56.26 -12.02
N GLN A 470 -31.49 -55.43 -10.95
CA GLN A 470 -30.25 -54.93 -10.33
C GLN A 470 -29.40 -56.07 -9.79
N LEU A 471 -30.01 -57.05 -9.04
CA LEU A 471 -29.32 -58.23 -8.51
C LEU A 471 -28.73 -59.09 -9.61
N LYS A 472 -29.52 -59.33 -10.70
CA LYS A 472 -29.00 -60.08 -11.88
C LYS A 472 -27.83 -59.42 -12.55
N LEU A 473 -27.83 -58.09 -12.65
CA LEU A 473 -26.70 -57.32 -13.21
C LEU A 473 -25.48 -57.45 -12.30
N GLN A 474 -25.65 -57.33 -10.97
CA GLN A 474 -24.59 -57.47 -9.97
C GLN A 474 -23.96 -58.87 -10.04
N ASP A 475 -24.76 -59.95 -10.02
CA ASP A 475 -24.30 -61.31 -10.10
C ASP A 475 -23.54 -61.58 -11.44
N THR A 476 -24.03 -61.00 -12.53
CA THR A 476 -23.38 -61.13 -13.84
C THR A 476 -22.03 -60.45 -13.83
N MET A 477 -21.93 -59.22 -13.30
CA MET A 477 -20.66 -58.48 -13.18
C MET A 477 -19.68 -59.25 -12.27
N GLN A 478 -20.14 -59.80 -11.18
CA GLN A 478 -19.30 -60.60 -10.27
C GLN A 478 -18.73 -61.82 -10.99
N LYS A 479 -19.51 -62.53 -11.80
CA LYS A 479 -19.06 -63.67 -12.62
C LYS A 479 -18.04 -63.19 -13.69
N ILE A 480 -18.32 -62.11 -14.39
CA ILE A 480 -17.40 -61.57 -15.42
C ILE A 480 -16.03 -61.23 -14.81
N VAL A 481 -15.99 -60.62 -13.63
CA VAL A 481 -14.75 -60.21 -12.99
C VAL A 481 -13.97 -61.39 -12.42
N ASN A 482 -14.66 -62.43 -11.91
CA ASN A 482 -14.01 -63.62 -11.27
C ASN A 482 -13.70 -64.75 -12.24
N ASP A 483 -14.44 -64.91 -13.33
CA ASP A 483 -14.24 -65.96 -14.31
C ASP A 483 -13.18 -65.55 -15.34
N SER A 484 -11.96 -65.99 -15.18
CA SER A 484 -10.78 -65.65 -15.98
C SER A 484 -10.81 -66.21 -17.41
N ASN A 485 -11.89 -66.85 -17.89
CA ASN A 485 -11.90 -67.64 -19.11
C ASN A 485 -12.41 -66.93 -20.39
N GLY A 486 -12.61 -65.60 -20.40
CA GLY A 486 -12.97 -64.87 -21.64
C GLY A 486 -14.20 -65.38 -22.38
N GLY A 487 -15.10 -66.11 -21.68
CA GLY A 487 -16.31 -66.67 -22.28
C GLY A 487 -17.37 -65.59 -22.54
N MET A 488 -18.23 -65.89 -23.54
CA MET A 488 -19.40 -65.06 -23.81
C MET A 488 -20.37 -65.12 -22.63
N VAL A 489 -20.66 -63.93 -22.06
CA VAL A 489 -21.64 -63.83 -20.98
C VAL A 489 -22.96 -63.33 -21.58
N CYS A 490 -24.00 -64.15 -21.42
CA CYS A 490 -25.35 -63.74 -21.82
C CYS A 490 -26.11 -63.24 -20.56
N ILE A 491 -26.57 -62.00 -20.62
CA ILE A 491 -27.37 -61.41 -19.58
C ILE A 491 -28.82 -61.46 -20.00
N ILE A 492 -29.62 -62.27 -19.29
CA ILE A 492 -31.07 -62.32 -19.48
C ILE A 492 -31.67 -61.56 -18.30
N ILE A 493 -32.17 -60.38 -18.59
CA ILE A 493 -32.78 -59.48 -17.59
C ILE A 493 -34.27 -59.78 -17.49
#